data_acfe3275a1935f8a38a9e0c9e50a2a64
#
_entry.id   acfe3275a1935f8a38a9e0c9e50a2a64
#
_cell.length_a   1.000
_cell.length_b   1.000
_cell.length_c   1.000
_cell.angle_alpha   90.00
_cell.angle_beta   90.00
_cell.angle_gamma   90.00
#
_symmetry.space_group_name_H-M   'P 1'
#
loop_
_entity.id
_entity.type
_entity.pdbx_description
1 polymer ?
#
loop_
_entity_poly.entity_id
_entity_poly.type
_entity_poly.pdbx_seq_one_letter_code
_entity_poly.pdbx_strand_id
1 'polypeptide(L)'
;MNSDFGENKVLQFIDAESKHTGLLRDVLILSKGYWGYSQEQLEQWRSNLKFEDEYVARNTVKLILDESELIGFFAIVKGDIDELDHLWLLPKAIGKGFGNLVFEKIQSECKILNITEFYITSDPDAEGFYLKKGALKVGEVYSEPQKRMLPKLKFTLKSTIEIHT
;
A
#
# COMPACT_ATOMS: atom_id res chain seq x y z
N MET A 1 -32.84 -15.17 -6.67
CA MET A 1 -32.10 -14.74 -5.56
C MET A 1 -30.78 -14.18 -5.93
N ASN A 2 -30.56 -13.15 -5.41
CA ASN A 2 -29.37 -12.48 -5.73
C ASN A 2 -28.24 -12.87 -4.81
N SER A 3 -27.22 -13.40 -5.38
CA SER A 3 -26.07 -13.84 -4.62
C SER A 3 -25.31 -12.70 -3.96
N ASP A 4 -25.62 -11.48 -4.33
CA ASP A 4 -24.87 -10.35 -3.81
C ASP A 4 -25.00 -10.18 -2.30
N PHE A 5 -26.06 -10.69 -1.74
CA PHE A 5 -26.28 -10.55 -0.33
C PHE A 5 -25.31 -11.31 0.53
N GLY A 6 -24.73 -12.34 0.02
CA GLY A 6 -23.82 -13.13 0.81
C GLY A 6 -22.38 -12.97 0.41
N GLU A 7 -22.13 -12.16 -0.60
CA GLU A 7 -20.77 -12.02 -1.06
C GLU A 7 -19.97 -11.11 -0.18
N ASN A 8 -19.24 -11.74 0.71
CA ASN A 8 -18.20 -11.03 1.46
C ASN A 8 -16.93 -11.16 0.65
N LYS A 9 -16.36 -10.05 0.24
CA LYS A 9 -15.06 -10.07 -0.39
C LYS A 9 -14.04 -10.44 0.67
N VAL A 10 -13.40 -11.56 0.49
CA VAL A 10 -12.37 -12.03 1.41
C VAL A 10 -11.05 -12.02 0.66
N LEU A 11 -10.14 -11.23 1.16
CA LEU A 11 -8.80 -11.18 0.60
C LEU A 11 -7.87 -12.04 1.47
N GLN A 12 -6.87 -12.60 0.83
CA GLN A 12 -5.80 -13.31 1.53
C GLN A 12 -4.57 -12.42 1.52
N PHE A 13 -3.86 -12.41 2.63
CA PHE A 13 -2.63 -11.65 2.78
C PHE A 13 -1.52 -12.60 3.17
N ILE A 14 -0.52 -12.71 2.31
CA ILE A 14 0.56 -13.66 2.48
C ILE A 14 1.87 -12.92 2.64
N ASP A 15 2.70 -13.35 3.59
CA ASP A 15 4.01 -12.75 3.76
C ASP A 15 4.82 -12.91 2.48
N ALA A 16 5.32 -11.81 1.97
CA ALA A 16 6.22 -11.85 0.84
C ALA A 16 7.58 -12.36 1.30
N GLU A 17 8.22 -13.14 0.45
CA GLU A 17 9.57 -13.64 0.69
C GLU A 17 10.51 -13.04 -0.34
N SER A 18 11.80 -13.15 -0.08
CA SER A 18 12.80 -12.61 -1.00
C SER A 18 12.65 -13.10 -2.43
N LYS A 19 12.16 -14.32 -2.60
CA LYS A 19 11.91 -14.86 -3.95
C LYS A 19 10.83 -14.09 -4.71
N HIS A 20 10.03 -13.28 -4.02
CA HIS A 20 8.95 -12.51 -4.64
C HIS A 20 9.39 -11.11 -5.09
N THR A 21 10.65 -10.75 -4.86
CA THR A 21 11.11 -9.37 -5.15
C THR A 21 10.84 -8.94 -6.59
N GLY A 22 11.13 -9.80 -7.56
CA GLY A 22 10.85 -9.48 -8.95
C GLY A 22 9.38 -9.27 -9.23
N LEU A 23 8.54 -10.12 -8.61
CA LEU A 23 7.09 -10.01 -8.74
C LEU A 23 6.58 -8.68 -8.18
N LEU A 24 7.11 -8.26 -7.04
CA LEU A 24 6.71 -7.00 -6.42
C LEU A 24 7.08 -5.80 -7.28
N ARG A 25 8.26 -5.85 -7.90
CA ARG A 25 8.66 -4.80 -8.86
C ARG A 25 7.69 -4.71 -10.02
N ASP A 26 7.29 -5.86 -10.55
CA ASP A 26 6.35 -5.88 -11.66
C ASP A 26 5.00 -5.30 -11.28
N VAL A 27 4.50 -5.65 -10.10
CA VAL A 27 3.22 -5.11 -9.59
C VAL A 27 3.31 -3.59 -9.48
N LEU A 28 4.41 -3.08 -8.93
CA LEU A 28 4.60 -1.65 -8.75
C LEU A 28 4.56 -0.92 -10.10
N ILE A 29 5.31 -1.43 -11.08
CA ILE A 29 5.40 -0.79 -12.39
C ILE A 29 4.06 -0.85 -13.12
N LEU A 30 3.38 -1.99 -13.08
CA LEU A 30 2.07 -2.13 -13.72
C LEU A 30 1.04 -1.20 -13.08
N SER A 31 1.09 -1.07 -11.76
CA SER A 31 0.17 -0.19 -11.04
C SER A 31 0.42 1.28 -11.39
N LYS A 32 1.68 1.69 -11.46
CA LYS A 32 2.03 3.04 -11.86
C LYS A 32 1.61 3.32 -13.32
N GLY A 33 1.77 2.33 -14.19
CA GLY A 33 1.39 2.48 -15.59
C GLY A 33 -0.07 2.81 -15.80
N TYR A 34 -0.92 2.34 -14.92
CA TYR A 34 -2.36 2.62 -14.98
C TYR A 34 -2.66 4.12 -14.90
N TRP A 35 -1.81 4.88 -14.19
CA TRP A 35 -2.05 6.30 -13.92
C TRP A 35 -1.45 7.22 -14.98
N GLY A 36 -1.08 6.69 -16.14
CA GLY A 36 -0.74 7.51 -17.27
C GLY A 36 0.73 7.91 -17.41
N TYR A 37 1.60 7.23 -16.71
CA TYR A 37 3.03 7.47 -16.89
C TYR A 37 3.49 6.87 -18.21
N SER A 38 4.44 7.52 -18.91
CA SER A 38 4.93 7.03 -20.18
C SER A 38 5.72 5.74 -20.02
N GLN A 39 5.80 4.96 -21.10
CA GLN A 39 6.60 3.74 -21.11
C GLN A 39 8.07 4.04 -20.82
N GLU A 40 8.57 5.13 -21.37
CA GLU A 40 9.95 5.54 -21.13
C GLU A 40 10.20 5.82 -19.66
N GLN A 41 9.27 6.51 -19.00
CA GLN A 41 9.39 6.80 -17.58
C GLN A 41 9.31 5.54 -16.75
N LEU A 42 8.40 4.63 -17.11
CA LEU A 42 8.25 3.35 -16.40
C LEU A 42 9.51 2.50 -16.52
N GLU A 43 10.12 2.46 -17.69
CA GLU A 43 11.36 1.71 -17.89
C GLU A 43 12.50 2.31 -17.08
N GLN A 44 12.57 3.63 -17.03
CA GLN A 44 13.57 4.32 -16.23
C GLN A 44 13.40 4.01 -14.75
N TRP A 45 12.17 4.01 -14.28
CA TRP A 45 11.88 3.63 -12.88
C TRP A 45 12.25 2.19 -12.62
N ARG A 46 11.92 1.30 -13.53
CA ARG A 46 12.26 -0.13 -13.38
C ARG A 46 13.77 -0.31 -13.22
N SER A 47 14.55 0.43 -14.01
CA SER A 47 16.02 0.34 -13.94
C SER A 47 16.57 0.90 -12.63
N ASN A 48 15.93 1.94 -12.09
CA ASN A 48 16.41 2.64 -10.91
C ASN A 48 15.76 2.18 -9.61
N LEU A 49 14.81 1.25 -9.70
CA LEU A 49 14.06 0.81 -8.55
C LEU A 49 14.93 -0.04 -7.62
N LYS A 50 15.15 0.44 -6.41
CA LYS A 50 15.96 -0.26 -5.42
C LYS A 50 15.07 -1.07 -4.49
N PHE A 51 14.30 -1.96 -5.06
CA PHE A 51 13.48 -2.88 -4.30
C PHE A 51 14.23 -4.19 -4.24
N GLU A 52 14.88 -4.43 -3.12
CA GLU A 52 15.82 -5.54 -2.98
C GLU A 52 15.30 -6.63 -2.06
N ASP A 53 15.90 -7.83 -2.16
CA ASP A 53 15.53 -8.96 -1.33
C ASP A 53 15.61 -8.66 0.15
N GLU A 54 16.63 -7.90 0.55
CA GLU A 54 16.80 -7.52 1.94
C GLU A 54 15.66 -6.65 2.45
N TYR A 55 15.16 -5.76 1.60
CA TYR A 55 14.01 -4.93 1.95
C TYR A 55 12.81 -5.81 2.30
N VAL A 56 12.54 -6.80 1.47
CA VAL A 56 11.41 -7.71 1.69
C VAL A 56 11.61 -8.51 2.97
N ALA A 57 12.82 -8.94 3.22
CA ALA A 57 13.11 -9.76 4.40
C ALA A 57 13.01 -8.96 5.71
N ARG A 58 13.34 -7.68 5.68
CA ARG A 58 13.39 -6.87 6.90
C ARG A 58 12.10 -6.17 7.28
N ASN A 59 11.20 -6.01 6.34
CA ASN A 59 9.99 -5.22 6.57
C ASN A 59 8.75 -6.10 6.50
N THR A 60 7.61 -5.54 6.88
CA THR A 60 6.34 -6.24 6.77
C THR A 60 5.79 -6.01 5.37
N VAL A 61 5.97 -7.00 4.51
CA VAL A 61 5.52 -6.93 3.13
C VAL A 61 4.51 -8.04 2.89
N LYS A 62 3.31 -7.68 2.48
CA LYS A 62 2.24 -8.65 2.27
C LYS A 62 1.78 -8.64 0.81
N LEU A 63 1.71 -9.81 0.23
CA LEU A 63 1.03 -10.01 -1.04
C LEU A 63 -0.47 -10.03 -0.79
N ILE A 64 -1.23 -9.41 -1.67
CA ILE A 64 -2.68 -9.36 -1.58
C ILE A 64 -3.27 -10.24 -2.66
N LEU A 65 -4.09 -11.22 -2.26
CA LEU A 65 -4.68 -12.16 -3.19
C LEU A 65 -6.19 -12.15 -3.07
N ASP A 66 -6.84 -12.23 -4.23
CA ASP A 66 -8.27 -12.39 -4.35
C ASP A 66 -8.51 -13.73 -5.04
N GLU A 67 -9.09 -14.68 -4.32
CA GLU A 67 -9.31 -16.03 -4.82
C GLU A 67 -8.05 -16.63 -5.44
N SER A 68 -6.94 -16.53 -4.70
CA SER A 68 -5.63 -17.04 -5.11
C SER A 68 -4.96 -16.26 -6.25
N GLU A 69 -5.59 -15.18 -6.69
CA GLU A 69 -5.01 -14.34 -7.74
C GLU A 69 -4.35 -13.12 -7.12
N LEU A 70 -3.11 -12.85 -7.49
CA LEU A 70 -2.39 -11.68 -6.99
C LEU A 70 -3.02 -10.41 -7.52
N ILE A 71 -3.39 -9.51 -6.63
CA ILE A 71 -3.99 -8.22 -7.00
C ILE A 71 -3.19 -7.02 -6.51
N GLY A 72 -2.17 -7.23 -5.70
CA GLY A 72 -1.36 -6.11 -5.23
C GLY A 72 -0.45 -6.49 -4.08
N PHE A 73 0.13 -5.48 -3.44
CA PHE A 73 0.91 -5.69 -2.22
C PHE A 73 0.98 -4.40 -1.41
N PHE A 74 1.37 -4.55 -0.15
CA PHE A 74 1.73 -3.39 0.66
C PHE A 74 2.98 -3.68 1.48
N ALA A 75 3.64 -2.62 1.91
CA ALA A 75 4.84 -2.72 2.73
C ALA A 75 4.80 -1.68 3.84
N ILE A 76 5.03 -2.16 5.05
CA ILE A 76 5.12 -1.31 6.24
C ILE A 76 6.56 -1.35 6.71
N VAL A 77 7.15 -0.18 6.91
CA VAL A 77 8.51 -0.04 7.41
C VAL A 77 8.45 0.55 8.81
N LYS A 78 8.90 -0.24 9.78
CA LYS A 78 9.00 0.21 11.17
C LYS A 78 10.40 0.72 11.42
N GLY A 79 10.51 1.92 11.95
CA GLY A 79 11.79 2.54 12.23
C GLY A 79 11.64 3.70 13.19
N ASP A 80 12.53 4.67 13.11
CA ASP A 80 12.40 5.89 13.91
C ASP A 80 11.11 6.62 13.54
N ILE A 81 10.78 6.56 12.27
CA ILE A 81 9.50 7.01 11.75
C ILE A 81 8.87 5.81 11.07
N ASP A 82 7.66 5.48 11.47
CA ASP A 82 6.95 4.35 10.87
C ASP A 82 6.23 4.79 9.61
N GLU A 83 6.29 3.98 8.56
CA GLU A 83 5.76 4.34 7.26
C GLU A 83 4.96 3.22 6.62
N LEU A 84 3.88 3.60 5.96
CA LEU A 84 3.28 2.76 4.92
C LEU A 84 4.04 3.12 3.64
N ASP A 85 5.04 2.33 3.33
CA ASP A 85 5.99 2.65 2.28
C ASP A 85 5.48 2.30 0.89
N HIS A 86 4.66 1.27 0.80
CA HIS A 86 4.04 0.88 -0.47
C HIS A 86 2.62 0.38 -0.25
N LEU A 87 1.75 0.74 -1.15
CA LEU A 87 0.42 0.15 -1.29
C LEU A 87 0.05 0.26 -2.76
N TRP A 88 0.03 -0.87 -3.44
CA TRP A 88 -0.24 -0.93 -4.87
C TRP A 88 -1.28 -1.99 -5.15
N LEU A 89 -2.28 -1.62 -5.94
CA LEU A 89 -3.25 -2.57 -6.49
C LEU A 89 -3.09 -2.60 -8.00
N LEU A 90 -3.13 -3.79 -8.56
CA LEU A 90 -3.08 -3.96 -10.01
C LEU A 90 -4.33 -3.33 -10.65
N PRO A 91 -4.22 -2.85 -11.90
CA PRO A 91 -5.35 -2.21 -12.57
C PRO A 91 -6.65 -3.00 -12.53
N LYS A 92 -6.55 -4.33 -12.65
CA LYS A 92 -7.74 -5.19 -12.63
C LYS A 92 -8.51 -5.16 -11.31
N ALA A 93 -7.85 -4.73 -10.24
CA ALA A 93 -8.45 -4.69 -8.90
C ALA A 93 -9.00 -3.32 -8.53
N ILE A 94 -8.71 -2.31 -9.33
CA ILE A 94 -9.14 -0.95 -9.03
C ILE A 94 -10.64 -0.81 -9.23
N GLY A 95 -11.31 -0.09 -8.34
CA GLY A 95 -12.73 0.16 -8.45
C GLY A 95 -13.62 -0.97 -7.95
N LYS A 96 -13.06 -1.98 -7.31
CA LYS A 96 -13.83 -3.13 -6.81
C LYS A 96 -14.01 -3.13 -5.30
N GLY A 97 -13.66 -2.03 -4.64
CA GLY A 97 -13.85 -1.92 -3.20
C GLY A 97 -12.81 -2.63 -2.34
N PHE A 98 -11.71 -3.09 -2.93
CA PHE A 98 -10.68 -3.79 -2.18
C PHE A 98 -9.87 -2.86 -1.29
N GLY A 99 -9.77 -1.58 -1.64
CA GLY A 99 -8.96 -0.63 -0.88
C GLY A 99 -9.33 -0.57 0.60
N ASN A 100 -10.62 -0.61 0.91
CA ASN A 100 -11.07 -0.58 2.30
C ASN A 100 -10.59 -1.80 3.08
N LEU A 101 -10.71 -2.98 2.48
CA LEU A 101 -10.29 -4.23 3.10
C LEU A 101 -8.78 -4.24 3.33
N VAL A 102 -8.03 -3.76 2.35
CA VAL A 102 -6.57 -3.69 2.44
C VAL A 102 -6.17 -2.72 3.53
N PHE A 103 -6.80 -1.56 3.60
CA PHE A 103 -6.45 -0.57 4.61
C PHE A 103 -6.77 -1.05 6.02
N GLU A 104 -7.86 -1.80 6.19
CA GLU A 104 -8.16 -2.43 7.47
C GLU A 104 -7.07 -3.42 7.87
N LYS A 105 -6.58 -4.19 6.91
CA LYS A 105 -5.49 -5.13 7.18
C LYS A 105 -4.21 -4.41 7.54
N ILE A 106 -3.90 -3.32 6.85
CA ILE A 106 -2.74 -2.50 7.18
C ILE A 106 -2.82 -2.04 8.63
N GLN A 107 -3.99 -1.57 9.06
CA GLN A 107 -4.16 -1.13 10.44
C GLN A 107 -3.97 -2.28 11.43
N SER A 108 -4.48 -3.47 11.10
CA SER A 108 -4.29 -4.65 11.95
C SER A 108 -2.82 -5.01 12.09
N GLU A 109 -2.08 -4.98 10.98
CA GLU A 109 -0.64 -5.26 11.02
C GLU A 109 0.10 -4.21 11.83
N CYS A 110 -0.29 -2.95 11.71
CA CYS A 110 0.32 -1.88 12.49
C CYS A 110 0.12 -2.11 14.00
N LYS A 111 -1.05 -2.57 14.40
CA LYS A 111 -1.29 -2.87 15.81
C LYS A 111 -0.38 -3.99 16.31
N ILE A 112 -0.19 -5.01 15.50
CA ILE A 112 0.72 -6.11 15.84
C ILE A 112 2.14 -5.60 16.02
N LEU A 113 2.53 -4.62 15.21
CA LEU A 113 3.87 -4.03 15.26
C LEU A 113 4.01 -2.93 16.30
N ASN A 114 2.96 -2.64 17.05
CA ASN A 114 2.92 -1.53 18.02
C ASN A 114 3.13 -0.17 17.38
N ILE A 115 2.62 -0.01 16.18
CA ILE A 115 2.61 1.27 15.47
C ILE A 115 1.32 1.99 15.79
N THR A 116 1.40 3.23 16.27
CA THR A 116 0.24 4.03 16.60
C THR A 116 -0.08 5.07 15.54
N GLU A 117 0.91 5.46 14.77
CA GLU A 117 0.73 6.36 13.64
C GLU A 117 1.80 6.06 12.60
N PHE A 118 1.49 6.33 11.34
CA PHE A 118 2.46 6.14 10.28
C PHE A 118 2.31 7.23 9.24
N TYR A 119 3.39 7.43 8.50
CA TYR A 119 3.42 8.41 7.43
C TYR A 119 3.29 7.73 6.08
N ILE A 120 2.78 8.47 5.13
CA ILE A 120 2.58 8.00 3.76
C ILE A 120 3.08 9.11 2.84
N THR A 121 4.03 8.77 1.95
CA THR A 121 4.36 9.65 0.85
C THR A 121 3.50 9.16 -0.30
N SER A 122 2.43 9.88 -0.58
CA SER A 122 1.38 9.38 -1.46
C SER A 122 1.61 9.79 -2.90
N ASP A 123 1.27 8.87 -3.81
CA ASP A 123 1.06 9.28 -5.18
C ASP A 123 -0.14 10.25 -5.17
N PRO A 124 -0.08 11.36 -5.93
CA PRO A 124 -1.20 12.32 -5.94
C PRO A 124 -2.54 11.70 -6.27
N ASP A 125 -2.54 10.66 -7.11
CA ASP A 125 -3.78 10.01 -7.49
C ASP A 125 -4.41 9.20 -6.35
N ALA A 126 -3.62 8.85 -5.34
CA ALA A 126 -4.08 8.09 -4.19
C ALA A 126 -4.39 8.97 -2.97
N GLU A 127 -4.04 10.23 -3.02
CA GLU A 127 -4.21 11.13 -1.87
C GLU A 127 -5.66 11.14 -1.37
N GLY A 128 -6.62 11.24 -2.27
CA GLY A 128 -8.03 11.27 -1.89
C GLY A 128 -8.48 10.05 -1.11
N PHE A 129 -7.96 8.90 -1.49
CA PHE A 129 -8.28 7.65 -0.79
C PHE A 129 -7.84 7.73 0.68
N TYR A 130 -6.59 8.15 0.90
CA TYR A 130 -6.07 8.21 2.27
C TYR A 130 -6.77 9.29 3.10
N LEU A 131 -7.09 10.43 2.48
CA LEU A 131 -7.81 11.49 3.20
C LEU A 131 -9.19 11.00 3.65
N LYS A 132 -9.87 10.23 2.83
CA LYS A 132 -11.15 9.64 3.20
C LYS A 132 -11.02 8.66 4.36
N LYS A 133 -9.86 8.04 4.52
CA LYS A 133 -9.59 7.13 5.63
C LYS A 133 -9.25 7.87 6.92
N GLY A 134 -9.09 9.16 6.86
CA GLY A 134 -8.79 9.97 8.03
C GLY A 134 -7.34 10.43 8.13
N ALA A 135 -6.54 10.18 7.10
CA ALA A 135 -5.18 10.69 7.08
C ALA A 135 -5.21 12.21 6.92
N LEU A 136 -4.20 12.87 7.47
CA LEU A 136 -4.04 14.31 7.39
C LEU A 136 -2.81 14.65 6.57
N LYS A 137 -2.95 15.65 5.71
CA LYS A 137 -1.79 16.12 4.96
C LYS A 137 -0.92 16.96 5.89
N VAL A 138 0.34 16.56 6.02
CA VAL A 138 1.28 17.24 6.92
C VAL A 138 2.42 17.93 6.18
N GLY A 139 2.49 17.79 4.86
CA GLY A 139 3.53 18.44 4.08
C GLY A 139 3.62 17.88 2.69
N GLU A 140 4.76 18.14 2.06
CA GLU A 140 5.06 17.63 0.74
C GLU A 140 6.53 17.24 0.68
N VAL A 141 6.83 16.24 -0.17
CA VAL A 141 8.17 15.72 -0.33
C VAL A 141 8.49 15.71 -1.82
N TYR A 142 9.66 16.20 -2.18
CA TYR A 142 10.08 16.16 -3.57
C TYR A 142 10.52 14.75 -3.96
N SER A 143 9.95 14.24 -5.04
CA SER A 143 10.30 12.93 -5.57
C SER A 143 11.24 13.10 -6.76
N GLU A 144 12.48 12.65 -6.61
CA GLU A 144 13.42 12.66 -7.73
C GLU A 144 12.96 11.82 -8.91
N PRO A 145 12.48 10.57 -8.67
CA PRO A 145 12.02 9.76 -9.79
C PRO A 145 10.86 10.39 -10.56
N GLN A 146 9.94 11.03 -9.86
CA GLN A 146 8.77 11.61 -10.50
C GLN A 146 8.94 13.08 -10.85
N LYS A 147 10.00 13.70 -10.35
CA LYS A 147 10.33 15.12 -10.57
C LYS A 147 9.17 16.03 -10.22
N ARG A 148 8.53 15.75 -9.10
CA ARG A 148 7.43 16.58 -8.60
C ARG A 148 7.29 16.40 -7.09
N MET A 149 6.53 17.30 -6.49
CA MET A 149 6.20 17.22 -5.08
C MET A 149 5.11 16.17 -4.87
N LEU A 150 5.27 15.37 -3.84
CA LEU A 150 4.26 14.38 -3.46
C LEU A 150 3.70 14.75 -2.10
N PRO A 151 2.39 14.56 -1.89
CA PRO A 151 1.81 14.84 -0.58
C PRO A 151 2.34 13.88 0.48
N LYS A 152 2.66 14.43 1.64
CA LYS A 152 3.02 13.64 2.80
C LYS A 152 1.85 13.65 3.77
N LEU A 153 1.40 12.46 4.12
CA LEU A 153 0.22 12.28 4.94
C LEU A 153 0.60 11.56 6.23
N LYS A 154 -0.20 11.77 7.27
CA LYS A 154 -0.04 11.08 8.53
C LYS A 154 -1.36 10.44 8.90
N PHE A 155 -1.33 9.15 9.20
CA PHE A 155 -2.49 8.43 9.67
C PHE A 155 -2.28 7.98 11.11
N THR A 156 -3.24 8.29 11.97
CA THR A 156 -3.20 7.88 13.37
C THR A 156 -4.24 6.79 13.59
N LEU A 157 -3.81 5.65 14.11
CA LEU A 157 -4.71 4.57 14.39
C LEU A 157 -5.62 4.93 15.57
N LYS A 158 -6.85 4.44 15.52
CA LYS A 158 -7.76 4.63 16.64
C LYS A 158 -7.27 3.82 17.81
N SER A 159 -7.39 4.41 19.00
CA SER A 159 -7.06 3.70 20.20
C SER A 159 -7.96 2.48 20.36
N THR A 160 -7.35 1.36 20.75
CA THR A 160 -8.11 0.16 21.05
C THR A 160 -8.50 0.09 22.52
N ILE A 161 -8.17 1.12 23.29
CA ILE A 161 -8.57 1.17 24.68
C ILE A 161 -10.07 1.35 24.74
N GLU A 162 -10.72 0.37 25.28
CA GLU A 162 -12.15 0.45 25.46
C GLU A 162 -12.49 1.09 26.78
N ILE A 163 -13.55 1.89 26.74
CA ILE A 163 -14.04 2.49 27.97
C ILE A 163 -14.97 1.49 28.60
N HIS A 164 -14.58 1.02 29.75
CA HIS A 164 -15.41 0.12 30.53
C HIS A 164 -16.14 0.93 31.59
N THR A 165 -17.41 0.93 31.50
CA THR A 165 -18.23 1.61 32.48
C THR A 165 -18.88 0.62 33.42
#